data_61ffe148b38c4c1168c8e9f2dfb7de78
#
_entry.id   61ffe148b38c4c1168c8e9f2dfb7de78
#
_cell.length_a   1.000
_cell.length_b   1.000
_cell.length_c   1.000
_cell.angle_alpha   90.00
_cell.angle_beta   90.00
_cell.angle_gamma   90.00
#
_symmetry.space_group_name_H-M   'P 1'
#
loop_
_entity.id
_entity.type
_entity.pdbx_description
1 polymer ?
#
loop_
_entity_poly.entity_id
_entity_poly.type
_entity_poly.pdbx_seq_one_letter_code
_entity_poly.pdbx_strand_id
1 'polypeptide(L)'
;MPNITMDDGADLVGSLHMIALKRYEALYPKILKWVKMLGEKKTKDFINKVVGGTEETTTGVIRLKSMEKEGVLCFPIVAVNDAYTKHMFDNRYGTGQSTIDGILRATNLLFAGANFVVAGYGWCGKGIAMRARGLSAHVIVTEVDPLRALEARMDGFNVMDMKRAAKIGDIFISATGDINVIRGEHFKLMKDGAIVGNAGHFNVEIDIKSLETMKRKKRKIRGQMDEYTMADGRKIYLLGEGRLVNLASAEGHPSEVMDMSFANQALCSEYMWKNGRKLQKMVYSVPKEIDENVSFLKLQCLGIKIDKLTAEQKKYLASWEMGT
;
A
#
# COMPACT_ATOMS: atom_id res chain seq x y z
N MET A 1 -0.43 -28.38 9.74
CA MET A 1 -0.79 -27.50 8.62
C MET A 1 -1.46 -26.27 9.18
N PRO A 2 -1.15 -25.06 8.70
CA PRO A 2 -1.75 -23.84 9.21
C PRO A 2 -3.26 -23.83 8.97
N ASN A 3 -3.98 -23.22 9.90
CA ASN A 3 -5.44 -23.12 9.85
C ASN A 3 -5.89 -21.68 9.62
N ILE A 4 -4.98 -20.73 9.71
CA ILE A 4 -5.21 -19.30 9.46
C ILE A 4 -4.12 -18.82 8.52
N THR A 5 -4.47 -17.95 7.59
CA THR A 5 -3.51 -17.21 6.75
C THR A 5 -3.34 -15.80 7.28
N MET A 6 -2.11 -15.30 7.24
CA MET A 6 -1.77 -13.89 7.39
C MET A 6 -1.02 -13.51 6.13
N ASP A 7 -1.54 -12.57 5.36
CA ASP A 7 -1.04 -12.27 4.02
C ASP A 7 -0.82 -10.77 3.82
N ASP A 8 0.04 -10.46 2.85
CA ASP A 8 0.37 -9.09 2.45
C ASP A 8 0.44 -9.03 0.92
N GLY A 9 -0.63 -8.53 0.31
CA GLY A 9 -0.82 -8.50 -1.14
C GLY A 9 -1.66 -9.64 -1.71
N ALA A 10 -2.25 -10.48 -0.85
CA ALA A 10 -3.07 -11.64 -1.20
C ALA A 10 -2.36 -12.65 -2.12
N ASP A 11 -1.03 -12.83 -2.01
CA ASP A 11 -0.29 -13.78 -2.84
C ASP A 11 -0.43 -15.22 -2.34
N LEU A 12 -0.35 -15.43 -1.02
CA LEU A 12 -0.61 -16.73 -0.41
C LEU A 12 -2.08 -17.13 -0.60
N VAL A 13 -3.02 -16.25 -0.22
CA VAL A 13 -4.44 -16.48 -0.33
C VAL A 13 -4.84 -16.70 -1.79
N GLY A 14 -4.36 -15.84 -2.71
CA GLY A 14 -4.58 -15.99 -4.14
C GLY A 14 -4.07 -17.33 -4.69
N SER A 15 -2.89 -17.76 -4.27
CA SER A 15 -2.33 -19.07 -4.65
C SER A 15 -3.19 -20.22 -4.16
N LEU A 16 -3.69 -20.17 -2.92
CA LEU A 16 -4.60 -21.20 -2.38
C LEU A 16 -5.92 -21.27 -3.18
N HIS A 17 -6.44 -20.11 -3.59
CA HIS A 17 -7.67 -20.04 -4.38
C HIS A 17 -7.45 -20.54 -5.82
N MET A 18 -6.34 -20.19 -6.47
CA MET A 18 -5.98 -20.74 -7.78
C MET A 18 -5.88 -22.28 -7.74
N ILE A 19 -5.31 -22.82 -6.67
CA ILE A 19 -5.25 -24.27 -6.45
C ILE A 19 -6.67 -24.85 -6.27
N ALA A 20 -7.50 -24.23 -5.45
CA ALA A 20 -8.88 -24.68 -5.20
C ALA A 20 -9.72 -24.69 -6.49
N LEU A 21 -9.50 -23.68 -7.35
CA LEU A 21 -10.18 -23.51 -8.65
C LEU A 21 -9.52 -24.30 -9.78
N LYS A 22 -8.42 -25.01 -9.51
CA LYS A 22 -7.62 -25.77 -10.50
C LYS A 22 -7.03 -24.88 -11.62
N ARG A 23 -6.81 -23.58 -11.36
CA ARG A 23 -6.17 -22.61 -12.28
C ARG A 23 -4.64 -22.66 -12.11
N TYR A 24 -4.04 -23.81 -12.41
CA TYR A 24 -2.63 -24.10 -12.15
C TYR A 24 -1.66 -23.30 -13.02
N GLU A 25 -2.11 -22.84 -14.19
CA GLU A 25 -1.33 -22.04 -15.14
C GLU A 25 -0.93 -20.66 -14.59
N ALA A 26 -1.70 -20.15 -13.62
CA ALA A 26 -1.44 -18.86 -12.98
C ALA A 26 -0.54 -18.95 -11.74
N LEU A 27 -0.12 -20.18 -11.36
CA LEU A 27 0.72 -20.39 -10.17
C LEU A 27 2.21 -20.15 -10.48
N TYR A 28 2.91 -19.61 -9.50
CA TYR A 28 4.37 -19.59 -9.55
C TYR A 28 4.94 -21.01 -9.71
N PRO A 29 6.00 -21.21 -10.52
CA PRO A 29 6.55 -22.54 -10.82
C PRO A 29 6.91 -23.36 -9.58
N LYS A 30 7.40 -22.73 -8.52
CA LYS A 30 7.74 -23.39 -7.24
C LYS A 30 6.48 -23.92 -6.53
N ILE A 31 5.39 -23.15 -6.52
CA ILE A 31 4.10 -23.55 -5.92
C ILE A 31 3.51 -24.69 -6.73
N LEU A 32 3.51 -24.59 -8.06
CA LEU A 32 3.04 -25.67 -8.93
C LEU A 32 3.79 -26.98 -8.70
N LYS A 33 5.12 -26.92 -8.55
CA LYS A 33 5.95 -28.11 -8.20
C LYS A 33 5.52 -28.71 -6.87
N TRP A 34 5.29 -27.88 -5.85
CA TRP A 34 4.81 -28.33 -4.53
C TRP A 34 3.44 -28.97 -4.59
N VAL A 35 2.47 -28.39 -5.32
CA VAL A 35 1.13 -28.96 -5.52
C VAL A 35 1.20 -30.33 -6.20
N LYS A 36 2.01 -30.48 -7.25
CA LYS A 36 2.22 -31.75 -7.95
C LYS A 36 2.82 -32.82 -7.02
N MET A 37 3.73 -32.44 -6.14
CA MET A 37 4.36 -33.34 -5.17
C MET A 37 3.37 -33.81 -4.09
N LEU A 38 2.49 -32.94 -3.59
CA LEU A 38 1.49 -33.28 -2.57
C LEU A 38 0.33 -34.10 -3.13
N GLY A 39 -0.04 -33.88 -4.36
CA GLY A 39 -1.22 -34.43 -5.02
C GLY A 39 -2.54 -33.74 -4.64
N GLU A 40 -3.56 -33.89 -5.49
CA GLU A 40 -4.83 -33.16 -5.39
C GLU A 40 -5.54 -33.36 -4.05
N LYS A 41 -5.65 -34.60 -3.56
CA LYS A 41 -6.36 -34.93 -2.33
C LYS A 41 -5.78 -34.17 -1.12
N LYS A 42 -4.47 -34.28 -0.91
CA LYS A 42 -3.81 -33.59 0.22
C LYS A 42 -3.87 -32.07 0.10
N THR A 43 -3.81 -31.54 -1.11
CA THR A 43 -3.91 -30.12 -1.38
C THR A 43 -5.30 -29.59 -1.06
N LYS A 44 -6.36 -30.31 -1.48
CA LYS A 44 -7.75 -29.98 -1.13
C LYS A 44 -7.99 -30.06 0.39
N ASP A 45 -7.49 -31.11 1.05
CA ASP A 45 -7.59 -31.27 2.50
C ASP A 45 -6.86 -30.12 3.24
N PHE A 46 -5.76 -29.62 2.69
CA PHE A 46 -5.05 -28.46 3.23
C PHE A 46 -5.93 -27.21 3.19
N ILE A 47 -6.50 -26.88 2.01
CA ILE A 47 -7.34 -25.69 1.85
C ILE A 47 -8.58 -25.75 2.74
N ASN A 48 -9.23 -26.92 2.82
CA ASN A 48 -10.42 -27.13 3.66
C ASN A 48 -10.15 -26.96 5.17
N LYS A 49 -8.91 -27.03 5.61
CA LYS A 49 -8.51 -26.80 7.01
C LYS A 49 -8.35 -25.34 7.35
N VAL A 50 -8.21 -24.47 6.35
CA VAL A 50 -8.13 -23.03 6.57
C VAL A 50 -9.47 -22.52 7.09
N VAL A 51 -9.44 -21.93 8.29
CA VAL A 51 -10.62 -21.38 8.97
C VAL A 51 -10.93 -19.98 8.45
N GLY A 52 -9.90 -19.25 8.07
CA GLY A 52 -9.97 -17.90 7.55
C GLY A 52 -8.59 -17.24 7.49
N GLY A 53 -8.55 -15.95 7.20
CA GLY A 53 -7.30 -15.23 7.10
C GLY A 53 -7.41 -13.74 7.41
N THR A 54 -6.27 -13.07 7.38
CA THR A 54 -6.12 -11.62 7.52
C THR A 54 -5.28 -11.09 6.37
N GLU A 55 -5.55 -9.85 5.93
CA GLU A 55 -4.84 -9.19 4.84
C GLU A 55 -4.32 -7.81 5.28
N GLU A 56 -3.01 -7.60 5.07
CA GLU A 56 -2.30 -6.42 5.54
C GLU A 56 -2.41 -5.22 4.61
N THR A 57 -2.46 -5.42 3.28
CA THR A 57 -2.26 -4.32 2.34
C THR A 57 -3.48 -3.98 1.50
N THR A 58 -3.60 -2.71 1.11
CA THR A 58 -4.68 -2.20 0.24
C THR A 58 -4.81 -3.01 -1.06
N THR A 59 -3.70 -3.34 -1.72
CA THR A 59 -3.71 -4.09 -2.98
C THR A 59 -4.27 -5.51 -2.79
N GLY A 60 -3.90 -6.17 -1.68
CA GLY A 60 -4.45 -7.47 -1.34
C GLY A 60 -5.96 -7.42 -1.06
N VAL A 61 -6.40 -6.43 -0.28
CA VAL A 61 -7.84 -6.22 -0.02
C VAL A 61 -8.64 -6.00 -1.29
N ILE A 62 -8.13 -5.21 -2.26
CA ILE A 62 -8.78 -5.01 -3.56
C ILE A 62 -8.91 -6.33 -4.32
N ARG A 63 -7.86 -7.14 -4.37
CA ARG A 63 -7.88 -8.47 -5.00
C ARG A 63 -8.90 -9.40 -4.34
N LEU A 64 -8.93 -9.42 -3.01
CA LEU A 64 -9.85 -10.26 -2.23
C LEU A 64 -11.31 -9.82 -2.41
N LYS A 65 -11.60 -8.52 -2.44
CA LYS A 65 -12.94 -7.99 -2.74
C LYS A 65 -13.38 -8.33 -4.18
N SER A 66 -12.44 -8.38 -5.14
CA SER A 66 -12.76 -8.88 -6.49
C SER A 66 -13.11 -10.36 -6.47
N MET A 67 -12.35 -11.18 -5.74
CA MET A 67 -12.64 -12.62 -5.58
C MET A 67 -13.97 -12.87 -4.85
N GLU A 68 -14.31 -12.04 -3.87
CA GLU A 68 -15.62 -12.07 -3.20
C GLU A 68 -16.75 -11.78 -4.19
N LYS A 69 -16.63 -10.72 -4.98
CA LYS A 69 -17.62 -10.35 -6.01
C LYS A 69 -17.81 -11.44 -7.06
N GLU A 70 -16.76 -12.17 -7.39
CA GLU A 70 -16.81 -13.32 -8.29
C GLU A 70 -17.36 -14.61 -7.61
N GLY A 71 -17.59 -14.59 -6.29
CA GLY A 71 -18.06 -15.74 -5.53
C GLY A 71 -17.06 -16.89 -5.39
N VAL A 72 -15.75 -16.60 -5.56
CA VAL A 72 -14.68 -17.61 -5.56
C VAL A 72 -13.90 -17.72 -4.24
N LEU A 73 -14.21 -16.88 -3.24
CA LEU A 73 -13.57 -16.98 -1.93
C LEU A 73 -13.84 -18.35 -1.27
N CYS A 74 -12.79 -19.01 -0.82
CA CYS A 74 -12.85 -20.32 -0.17
C CYS A 74 -13.07 -20.24 1.34
N PHE A 75 -12.70 -19.14 1.95
CA PHE A 75 -12.79 -18.89 3.40
C PHE A 75 -12.89 -17.38 3.69
N PRO A 76 -13.38 -16.98 4.88
CA PRO A 76 -13.51 -15.57 5.26
C PRO A 76 -12.14 -14.91 5.48
N ILE A 77 -12.05 -13.63 5.17
CA ILE A 77 -10.84 -12.81 5.36
C ILE A 77 -11.19 -11.53 6.13
N VAL A 78 -10.37 -11.13 7.09
CA VAL A 78 -10.44 -9.80 7.71
C VAL A 78 -9.44 -8.88 7.02
N ALA A 79 -9.93 -7.75 6.50
CA ALA A 79 -9.12 -6.70 5.89
C ALA A 79 -8.48 -5.83 6.99
N VAL A 80 -7.34 -6.26 7.53
CA VAL A 80 -6.61 -5.51 8.56
C VAL A 80 -6.17 -4.14 8.05
N ASN A 81 -5.85 -4.03 6.75
CA ASN A 81 -5.55 -2.74 6.12
C ASN A 81 -6.65 -1.69 6.34
N ASP A 82 -7.92 -2.12 6.50
CA ASP A 82 -9.06 -1.20 6.59
C ASP A 82 -9.31 -0.73 8.04
N ALA A 83 -8.57 -1.22 9.06
CA ALA A 83 -8.60 -0.68 10.42
C ALA A 83 -8.08 0.77 10.46
N TYR A 84 -8.71 1.64 11.24
CA TYR A 84 -8.26 3.02 11.40
C TYR A 84 -6.86 3.07 12.04
N THR A 85 -6.59 2.25 13.03
CA THR A 85 -5.27 2.15 13.67
C THR A 85 -4.20 1.58 12.75
N LYS A 86 -4.57 0.99 11.62
CA LYS A 86 -3.63 0.54 10.59
C LYS A 86 -3.39 1.63 9.56
N HIS A 87 -4.38 1.96 8.72
CA HIS A 87 -4.12 2.78 7.54
C HIS A 87 -3.84 4.26 7.84
N MET A 88 -4.40 4.81 8.93
CA MET A 88 -4.10 6.20 9.32
C MET A 88 -2.66 6.36 9.82
N PHE A 89 -2.01 5.31 10.25
CA PHE A 89 -0.66 5.35 10.84
C PHE A 89 0.37 4.67 9.95
N ASP A 90 0.26 3.39 9.70
CA ASP A 90 1.16 2.62 8.85
C ASP A 90 1.20 3.18 7.43
N ASN A 91 0.08 3.18 6.70
CA ASN A 91 0.04 3.66 5.32
C ASN A 91 0.39 5.15 5.22
N ARG A 92 -0.06 5.98 6.16
CA ARG A 92 0.18 7.43 6.11
C ARG A 92 1.56 7.81 6.63
N TYR A 93 1.85 7.51 7.89
CA TYR A 93 3.10 7.95 8.53
C TYR A 93 4.26 7.01 8.21
N GLY A 94 4.02 5.70 8.23
CA GLY A 94 5.02 4.69 7.90
C GLY A 94 5.51 4.82 6.46
N THR A 95 4.60 4.74 5.48
CA THR A 95 4.95 4.90 4.06
C THR A 95 5.53 6.28 3.78
N GLY A 96 4.94 7.34 4.35
CA GLY A 96 5.43 8.70 4.14
C GLY A 96 6.88 8.87 4.56
N GLN A 97 7.24 8.41 5.76
CA GLN A 97 8.60 8.51 6.27
C GLN A 97 9.57 7.61 5.50
N SER A 98 9.26 6.33 5.38
CA SER A 98 10.16 5.33 4.80
C SER A 98 10.41 5.55 3.31
N THR A 99 9.42 6.07 2.55
CA THR A 99 9.60 6.44 1.15
C THR A 99 10.60 7.57 1.00
N ILE A 100 10.47 8.63 1.81
CA ILE A 100 11.42 9.76 1.79
C ILE A 100 12.82 9.29 2.22
N ASP A 101 12.93 8.48 3.26
CA ASP A 101 14.19 7.89 3.70
C ASP A 101 14.86 7.07 2.57
N GLY A 102 14.09 6.21 1.89
CA GLY A 102 14.58 5.42 0.77
C GLY A 102 15.09 6.28 -0.39
N ILE A 103 14.39 7.38 -0.73
CA ILE A 103 14.82 8.30 -1.77
C ILE A 103 16.11 9.01 -1.36
N LEU A 104 16.20 9.52 -0.13
CA LEU A 104 17.39 10.22 0.38
C LEU A 104 18.61 9.30 0.36
N ARG A 105 18.50 8.08 0.84
CA ARG A 105 19.58 7.08 0.83
C ARG A 105 20.02 6.71 -0.59
N ALA A 106 19.07 6.52 -1.50
CA ALA A 106 19.38 6.16 -2.88
C ALA A 106 20.07 7.31 -3.63
N THR A 107 19.74 8.57 -3.35
CA THR A 107 20.09 9.71 -4.19
C THR A 107 20.99 10.73 -3.50
N ASN A 108 20.83 10.95 -2.19
CA ASN A 108 21.39 12.10 -1.44
C ASN A 108 20.99 13.45 -2.05
N LEU A 109 19.77 13.57 -2.59
CA LEU A 109 19.29 14.77 -3.27
C LEU A 109 18.74 15.79 -2.27
N LEU A 110 18.93 17.09 -2.56
CA LEU A 110 18.27 18.16 -1.83
C LEU A 110 16.79 18.26 -2.27
N PHE A 111 15.88 18.15 -1.32
CA PHE A 111 14.43 18.27 -1.58
C PHE A 111 13.97 19.73 -1.64
N ALA A 112 14.64 20.63 -0.89
CA ALA A 112 14.24 22.01 -0.84
C ALA A 112 14.25 22.65 -2.25
N GLY A 113 13.11 23.22 -2.64
CA GLY A 113 12.89 23.83 -3.96
C GLY A 113 12.62 22.83 -5.11
N ALA A 114 12.75 21.51 -4.90
CA ALA A 114 12.44 20.52 -5.93
C ALA A 114 10.92 20.39 -6.13
N ASN A 115 10.48 20.22 -7.37
CA ASN A 115 9.11 19.87 -7.71
C ASN A 115 8.91 18.35 -7.51
N PHE A 116 8.25 17.99 -6.43
CA PHE A 116 8.01 16.61 -6.02
C PHE A 116 6.60 16.18 -6.41
N VAL A 117 6.49 15.28 -7.37
CA VAL A 117 5.22 14.77 -7.89
C VAL A 117 4.83 13.50 -7.16
N VAL A 118 3.67 13.49 -6.54
CA VAL A 118 3.04 12.32 -5.92
C VAL A 118 1.87 11.89 -6.80
N ALA A 119 1.94 10.70 -7.37
CA ALA A 119 0.84 10.12 -8.12
C ALA A 119 0.00 9.24 -7.21
N GLY A 120 -1.24 9.68 -6.96
CA GLY A 120 -2.17 9.10 -6.01
C GLY A 120 -2.22 9.87 -4.68
N TYR A 121 -3.43 10.11 -4.16
CA TYR A 121 -3.65 10.81 -2.89
C TYR A 121 -4.48 9.96 -1.90
N GLY A 122 -4.25 8.65 -1.91
CA GLY A 122 -4.67 7.73 -0.85
C GLY A 122 -3.82 7.93 0.42
N TRP A 123 -3.95 7.08 1.41
CA TRP A 123 -3.23 7.22 2.69
C TRP A 123 -1.71 7.29 2.52
N CYS A 124 -1.13 6.45 1.66
CA CYS A 124 0.31 6.50 1.36
C CYS A 124 0.70 7.82 0.68
N GLY A 125 -0.03 8.21 -0.36
CA GLY A 125 0.25 9.45 -1.10
C GLY A 125 0.15 10.70 -0.21
N LYS A 126 -0.85 10.76 0.69
CA LYS A 126 -0.98 11.82 1.71
C LYS A 126 0.25 11.91 2.61
N GLY A 127 0.71 10.77 3.10
CA GLY A 127 1.90 10.70 3.94
C GLY A 127 3.17 11.16 3.22
N ILE A 128 3.36 10.71 1.99
CA ILE A 128 4.50 11.09 1.13
C ILE A 128 4.48 12.60 0.85
N ALA A 129 3.31 13.13 0.43
CA ALA A 129 3.14 14.55 0.13
C ALA A 129 3.44 15.43 1.36
N MET A 130 2.92 15.06 2.53
CA MET A 130 3.18 15.75 3.79
C MET A 130 4.67 15.76 4.16
N ARG A 131 5.36 14.63 4.01
CA ARG A 131 6.80 14.54 4.34
C ARG A 131 7.66 15.30 3.35
N ALA A 132 7.37 15.22 2.05
CA ALA A 132 8.08 15.98 1.03
C ALA A 132 7.93 17.50 1.24
N ARG A 133 6.72 17.99 1.57
CA ARG A 133 6.48 19.38 1.96
C ARG A 133 7.27 19.78 3.21
N GLY A 134 7.35 18.88 4.19
CA GLY A 134 8.15 19.10 5.41
C GLY A 134 9.65 19.28 5.13
N LEU A 135 10.14 18.78 4.00
CA LEU A 135 11.50 18.99 3.50
C LEU A 135 11.62 20.18 2.51
N SER A 136 10.61 21.05 2.50
CA SER A 136 10.55 22.26 1.65
C SER A 136 10.47 21.97 0.14
N ALA A 137 9.98 20.81 -0.28
CA ALA A 137 9.70 20.54 -1.67
C ALA A 137 8.40 21.22 -2.13
N HIS A 138 8.32 21.61 -3.39
CA HIS A 138 7.09 22.04 -4.06
C HIS A 138 6.29 20.80 -4.48
N VAL A 139 5.33 20.39 -3.65
CA VAL A 139 4.58 19.16 -3.88
C VAL A 139 3.46 19.37 -4.90
N ILE A 140 3.43 18.49 -5.88
CA ILE A 140 2.41 18.38 -6.92
C ILE A 140 1.73 17.01 -6.77
N VAL A 141 0.41 16.99 -6.70
CA VAL A 141 -0.38 15.76 -6.64
C VAL A 141 -1.06 15.53 -7.97
N THR A 142 -1.00 14.29 -8.46
CA THR A 142 -1.80 13.81 -9.58
C THR A 142 -2.76 12.74 -9.09
N GLU A 143 -4.05 12.87 -9.41
CA GLU A 143 -5.10 11.98 -8.91
C GLU A 143 -6.22 11.83 -9.94
N VAL A 144 -6.89 10.68 -9.93
CA VAL A 144 -8.04 10.38 -10.82
C VAL A 144 -9.38 10.46 -10.09
N ASP A 145 -9.37 10.31 -8.76
CA ASP A 145 -10.55 10.48 -7.91
C ASP A 145 -10.76 11.96 -7.61
N PRO A 146 -11.91 12.57 -8.04
CA PRO A 146 -12.12 13.99 -7.87
C PRO A 146 -12.22 14.42 -6.40
N LEU A 147 -12.70 13.55 -5.49
CA LEU A 147 -12.77 13.86 -4.08
C LEU A 147 -11.38 13.94 -3.45
N ARG A 148 -10.50 12.98 -3.76
CA ARG A 148 -9.11 12.97 -3.29
C ARG A 148 -8.30 14.11 -3.90
N ALA A 149 -8.55 14.44 -5.17
CA ALA A 149 -7.92 15.58 -5.83
C ALA A 149 -8.32 16.91 -5.14
N LEU A 150 -9.60 17.06 -4.80
CA LEU A 150 -10.11 18.23 -4.06
C LEU A 150 -9.51 18.29 -2.64
N GLU A 151 -9.44 17.16 -1.94
CA GLU A 151 -8.78 17.06 -0.63
C GLU A 151 -7.32 17.50 -0.70
N ALA A 152 -6.55 16.99 -1.68
CA ALA A 152 -5.17 17.40 -1.89
C ALA A 152 -5.04 18.92 -2.11
N ARG A 153 -5.99 19.52 -2.84
CA ARG A 153 -6.02 20.95 -3.05
C ARG A 153 -6.30 21.72 -1.76
N MET A 154 -7.22 21.25 -0.92
CA MET A 154 -7.55 21.86 0.37
C MET A 154 -6.41 21.71 1.38
N ASP A 155 -5.64 20.62 1.30
CA ASP A 155 -4.41 20.41 2.08
C ASP A 155 -3.24 21.32 1.63
N GLY A 156 -3.47 22.18 0.61
CA GLY A 156 -2.53 23.21 0.14
C GLY A 156 -1.54 22.71 -0.91
N PHE A 157 -1.78 21.57 -1.55
CA PHE A 157 -0.93 21.07 -2.63
C PHE A 157 -1.37 21.60 -4.01
N ASN A 158 -0.43 21.64 -4.95
CA ASN A 158 -0.75 21.86 -6.34
C ASN A 158 -1.31 20.57 -6.95
N VAL A 159 -2.49 20.65 -7.58
CA VAL A 159 -3.11 19.48 -8.23
C VAL A 159 -3.18 19.71 -9.73
N MET A 160 -2.71 18.74 -10.52
CA MET A 160 -2.76 18.80 -11.97
C MET A 160 -2.69 17.38 -12.58
N ASP A 161 -2.94 17.28 -13.90
CA ASP A 161 -2.76 16.03 -14.63
C ASP A 161 -1.27 15.66 -14.76
N MET A 162 -0.99 14.36 -14.96
CA MET A 162 0.37 13.84 -15.02
C MET A 162 1.16 14.41 -16.22
N LYS A 163 0.52 14.73 -17.35
CA LYS A 163 1.22 15.31 -18.53
C LYS A 163 1.78 16.71 -18.21
N ARG A 164 1.03 17.50 -17.44
CA ARG A 164 1.51 18.80 -16.96
C ARG A 164 2.60 18.63 -15.91
N ALA A 165 2.37 17.75 -14.94
CA ALA A 165 3.34 17.45 -13.89
C ALA A 165 4.66 16.93 -14.46
N ALA A 166 4.63 16.07 -15.48
CA ALA A 166 5.82 15.52 -16.15
C ALA A 166 6.77 16.60 -16.70
N LYS A 167 6.23 17.73 -17.18
CA LYS A 167 7.05 18.83 -17.74
C LYS A 167 7.83 19.61 -16.68
N ILE A 168 7.39 19.61 -15.44
CA ILE A 168 7.94 20.47 -14.38
C ILE A 168 8.51 19.72 -13.20
N GLY A 169 8.14 18.43 -13.02
CA GLY A 169 8.58 17.59 -11.92
C GLY A 169 10.07 17.26 -11.98
N ASP A 170 10.68 17.14 -10.82
CA ASP A 170 12.06 16.71 -10.62
C ASP A 170 12.09 15.29 -10.03
N ILE A 171 11.16 14.98 -9.12
CA ILE A 171 11.03 13.68 -8.47
C ILE A 171 9.58 13.22 -8.64
N PHE A 172 9.39 11.98 -9.04
CA PHE A 172 8.07 11.36 -9.27
C PHE A 172 7.94 10.08 -8.45
N ILE A 173 6.95 10.03 -7.57
CA ILE A 173 6.65 8.85 -6.76
C ILE A 173 5.20 8.44 -6.99
N SER A 174 5.00 7.18 -7.41
CA SER A 174 3.67 6.59 -7.54
C SER A 174 3.27 5.86 -6.26
N ALA A 175 1.99 5.96 -5.87
CA ALA A 175 1.42 5.35 -4.67
C ALA A 175 -0.10 5.09 -4.86
N THR A 176 -0.47 4.43 -5.96
CA THR A 176 -1.86 4.26 -6.38
C THR A 176 -2.38 2.83 -6.21
N GLY A 177 -1.50 1.84 -6.29
CA GLY A 177 -1.85 0.42 -6.40
C GLY A 177 -2.36 0.01 -7.78
N ASP A 178 -2.27 0.90 -8.80
CA ASP A 178 -2.73 0.66 -10.16
C ASP A 178 -1.56 0.39 -11.12
N ILE A 179 -1.85 0.01 -12.33
CA ILE A 179 -0.85 -0.35 -13.36
C ILE A 179 -0.54 0.84 -14.27
N ASN A 180 0.73 0.99 -14.66
CA ASN A 180 1.18 1.97 -15.65
C ASN A 180 0.74 3.41 -15.38
N VAL A 181 0.88 3.86 -14.14
CA VAL A 181 0.57 5.23 -13.71
C VAL A 181 1.53 6.23 -14.35
N ILE A 182 2.85 5.91 -14.34
CA ILE A 182 3.88 6.68 -15.03
C ILE A 182 4.25 5.91 -16.31
N ARG A 183 3.91 6.50 -17.47
CA ARG A 183 3.94 5.82 -18.77
C ARG A 183 4.95 6.45 -19.74
N GLY A 184 5.18 5.76 -20.86
CA GLY A 184 6.08 6.20 -21.92
C GLY A 184 5.80 7.64 -22.41
N GLU A 185 4.52 8.06 -22.49
CA GLU A 185 4.15 9.43 -22.84
C GLU A 185 4.64 10.47 -21.83
N HIS A 186 4.72 10.10 -20.55
CA HIS A 186 5.21 10.97 -19.48
C HIS A 186 6.74 11.08 -19.51
N PHE A 187 7.46 9.97 -19.73
CA PHE A 187 8.92 9.98 -19.90
C PHE A 187 9.39 10.89 -21.04
N LYS A 188 8.62 10.98 -22.12
CA LYS A 188 8.91 11.90 -23.24
C LYS A 188 8.88 13.38 -22.80
N LEU A 189 8.11 13.72 -21.79
CA LEU A 189 7.91 15.08 -21.30
C LEU A 189 8.80 15.45 -20.11
N MET A 190 9.36 14.47 -19.40
CA MET A 190 10.19 14.70 -18.22
C MET A 190 11.45 15.48 -18.55
N LYS A 191 11.93 16.25 -17.58
CA LYS A 191 13.20 16.96 -17.65
C LYS A 191 14.40 16.01 -17.68
N ASP A 192 15.55 16.52 -18.14
CA ASP A 192 16.82 15.86 -17.85
C ASP A 192 17.06 15.78 -16.35
N GLY A 193 17.50 14.64 -15.88
CA GLY A 193 17.74 14.41 -14.45
C GLY A 193 16.50 13.98 -13.64
N ALA A 194 15.32 13.82 -14.25
CA ALA A 194 14.13 13.40 -13.53
C ALA A 194 14.32 12.05 -12.83
N ILE A 195 13.86 11.96 -11.56
CA ILE A 195 13.93 10.76 -10.73
C ILE A 195 12.55 10.15 -10.62
N VAL A 196 12.43 8.85 -10.83
CA VAL A 196 11.17 8.11 -10.79
C VAL A 196 11.29 6.96 -9.80
N GLY A 197 10.35 6.83 -8.90
CA GLY A 197 10.27 5.76 -7.91
C GLY A 197 8.85 5.29 -7.65
N ASN A 198 8.73 4.12 -7.06
CA ASN A 198 7.47 3.49 -6.73
C ASN A 198 7.35 3.30 -5.19
N ALA A 199 6.19 3.68 -4.65
CA ALA A 199 5.79 3.40 -3.27
C ALA A 199 4.51 2.55 -3.22
N GLY A 200 4.02 2.06 -4.36
CA GLY A 200 2.95 1.08 -4.43
C GLY A 200 3.48 -0.34 -4.26
N HIS A 201 2.60 -1.25 -3.85
CA HIS A 201 2.97 -2.61 -3.43
C HIS A 201 3.71 -3.42 -4.51
N PHE A 202 3.25 -3.34 -5.76
CA PHE A 202 3.87 -4.06 -6.88
C PHE A 202 4.65 -3.13 -7.81
N ASN A 203 5.65 -3.66 -8.48
CA ASN A 203 6.48 -2.94 -9.44
C ASN A 203 5.80 -2.72 -10.81
N VAL A 204 4.50 -2.47 -10.82
CA VAL A 204 3.66 -2.32 -12.04
C VAL A 204 3.20 -0.89 -12.29
N GLU A 205 3.37 0.02 -11.31
CA GLU A 205 2.90 1.41 -11.44
C GLU A 205 3.74 2.23 -12.42
N ILE A 206 4.99 1.84 -12.64
CA ILE A 206 5.90 2.47 -13.60
C ILE A 206 6.00 1.58 -14.83
N ASP A 207 5.73 2.12 -16.02
CA ASP A 207 5.89 1.41 -17.29
C ASP A 207 7.36 1.27 -17.67
N ILE A 208 8.04 0.35 -16.98
CA ILE A 208 9.46 0.05 -17.19
C ILE A 208 9.70 -0.45 -18.61
N LYS A 209 8.73 -1.16 -19.21
CA LYS A 209 8.86 -1.66 -20.59
C LYS A 209 9.04 -0.51 -21.59
N SER A 210 8.24 0.54 -21.46
CA SER A 210 8.40 1.75 -22.28
C SER A 210 9.75 2.41 -22.02
N LEU A 211 10.20 2.52 -20.77
CA LEU A 211 11.49 3.09 -20.43
C LEU A 211 12.65 2.28 -21.04
N GLU A 212 12.58 0.94 -20.96
CA GLU A 212 13.54 0.02 -21.59
C GLU A 212 13.55 0.14 -23.12
N THR A 213 12.40 0.37 -23.77
CA THR A 213 12.30 0.53 -25.24
C THR A 213 12.83 1.89 -25.70
N MET A 214 12.61 2.94 -24.91
CA MET A 214 12.98 4.32 -25.28
C MET A 214 14.43 4.66 -24.97
N LYS A 215 15.13 3.86 -24.17
CA LYS A 215 16.51 4.14 -23.79
C LYS A 215 17.48 3.93 -24.95
N ARG A 216 18.49 4.79 -25.01
CA ARG A 216 19.71 4.56 -25.79
C ARG A 216 20.74 3.73 -24.97
N LYS A 217 20.82 3.99 -23.65
CA LYS A 217 21.77 3.34 -22.75
C LYS A 217 21.16 3.21 -21.35
N LYS A 218 21.50 2.15 -20.65
CA LYS A 218 21.21 1.96 -19.23
C LYS A 218 22.50 1.68 -18.47
N ARG A 219 22.64 2.24 -17.27
CA ARG A 219 23.74 1.89 -16.37
C ARG A 219 23.28 2.04 -14.92
N LYS A 220 23.79 1.19 -14.06
CA LYS A 220 23.61 1.35 -12.60
C LYS A 220 24.62 2.36 -12.09
N ILE A 221 24.16 3.42 -11.46
CA ILE A 221 25.02 4.50 -10.96
C ILE A 221 25.18 4.50 -9.44
N ARG A 222 24.21 3.91 -8.72
CA ARG A 222 24.27 3.61 -7.28
C ARG A 222 23.57 2.28 -7.02
N GLY A 223 23.70 1.73 -5.80
CA GLY A 223 23.13 0.42 -5.44
C GLY A 223 21.65 0.26 -5.81
N GLN A 224 20.86 1.31 -5.64
CA GLN A 224 19.41 1.30 -5.89
C GLN A 224 18.97 2.37 -6.91
N MET A 225 19.86 2.82 -7.81
CA MET A 225 19.54 3.84 -8.81
C MET A 225 20.13 3.50 -10.17
N ASP A 226 19.24 3.30 -11.15
CA ASP A 226 19.57 3.06 -12.56
C ASP A 226 19.38 4.36 -13.36
N GLU A 227 20.36 4.70 -14.21
CA GLU A 227 20.30 5.80 -15.17
C GLU A 227 19.86 5.25 -16.53
N TYR A 228 18.83 5.82 -17.08
CA TYR A 228 18.34 5.59 -18.45
C TYR A 228 18.66 6.83 -19.31
N THR A 229 19.62 6.72 -20.23
CA THR A 229 19.88 7.77 -21.21
C THR A 229 18.90 7.61 -22.37
N MET A 230 18.06 8.59 -22.61
CA MET A 230 17.03 8.61 -23.64
C MET A 230 17.65 8.88 -25.02
N ALA A 231 16.87 8.70 -26.11
CA ALA A 231 17.33 8.92 -27.48
C ALA A 231 17.79 10.37 -27.74
N ASP A 232 17.17 11.35 -27.07
CA ASP A 232 17.50 12.78 -27.15
C ASP A 232 18.65 13.22 -26.21
N GLY A 233 19.24 12.28 -25.47
CA GLY A 233 20.36 12.51 -24.56
C GLY A 233 19.95 12.82 -23.12
N ARG A 234 18.67 13.12 -22.84
CA ARG A 234 18.19 13.30 -21.45
C ARG A 234 18.35 12.02 -20.65
N LYS A 235 18.49 12.19 -19.34
CA LYS A 235 18.65 11.12 -18.37
C LYS A 235 17.41 11.05 -17.48
N ILE A 236 16.89 9.85 -17.30
CA ILE A 236 15.87 9.54 -16.31
C ILE A 236 16.44 8.53 -15.35
N TYR A 237 16.24 8.74 -14.05
CA TYR A 237 16.73 7.87 -13.00
C TYR A 237 15.58 7.05 -12.42
N LEU A 238 15.72 5.72 -12.39
CA LEU A 238 14.75 4.81 -11.80
C LEU A 238 15.29 4.28 -10.46
N LEU A 239 14.51 4.43 -9.40
CA LEU A 239 14.84 3.94 -8.07
C LEU A 239 14.34 2.52 -7.87
N GLY A 240 15.16 1.68 -7.20
CA GLY A 240 14.77 0.34 -6.75
C GLY A 240 14.31 -0.59 -7.88
N GLU A 241 14.68 -0.32 -9.15
CA GLU A 241 14.19 -1.08 -10.31
C GLU A 241 12.65 -1.05 -10.43
N GLY A 242 12.00 0.00 -9.92
CA GLY A 242 10.53 0.14 -9.86
C GLY A 242 9.86 -0.61 -8.72
N ARG A 243 10.61 -1.30 -7.88
CA ARG A 243 10.10 -1.90 -6.64
C ARG A 243 9.82 -0.83 -5.58
N LEU A 244 9.15 -1.20 -4.51
CA LEU A 244 8.91 -0.34 -3.34
C LEU A 244 10.22 0.31 -2.87
N VAL A 245 10.35 1.63 -3.04
CA VAL A 245 11.57 2.35 -2.73
C VAL A 245 11.92 2.31 -1.24
N ASN A 246 10.93 2.28 -0.35
CA ASN A 246 11.09 2.20 1.09
C ASN A 246 11.69 0.86 1.58
N LEU A 247 11.49 -0.22 0.83
CA LEU A 247 12.07 -1.54 1.12
C LEU A 247 13.33 -1.81 0.30
N ALA A 248 13.40 -1.29 -0.93
CA ALA A 248 14.56 -1.48 -1.80
C ALA A 248 15.76 -0.64 -1.35
N SER A 249 15.53 0.52 -0.74
CA SER A 249 16.57 1.51 -0.41
C SER A 249 16.66 1.88 1.07
N ALA A 250 15.71 1.41 1.91
CA ALA A 250 15.67 1.65 3.35
C ALA A 250 15.12 0.42 4.08
N GLU A 251 14.93 0.53 5.41
CA GLU A 251 14.48 -0.57 6.27
C GLU A 251 12.94 -0.73 6.31
N GLY A 252 12.18 0.04 5.53
CA GLY A 252 10.72 0.04 5.58
C GLY A 252 10.16 0.90 6.71
N HIS A 253 8.98 0.52 7.21
CA HIS A 253 8.26 1.33 8.19
C HIS A 253 8.87 1.19 9.60
N PRO A 254 8.88 2.30 10.40
CA PRO A 254 9.36 2.25 11.77
C PRO A 254 8.45 1.39 12.67
N SER A 255 9.07 0.75 13.68
CA SER A 255 8.37 -0.12 14.63
C SER A 255 7.20 0.54 15.35
N GLU A 256 7.29 1.85 15.57
CA GLU A 256 6.29 2.65 16.29
C GLU A 256 4.93 2.73 15.59
N VAL A 257 4.87 2.48 14.29
CA VAL A 257 3.60 2.36 13.56
C VAL A 257 3.26 0.90 13.27
N MET A 258 4.28 0.06 13.06
CA MET A 258 4.07 -1.36 12.78
C MET A 258 3.52 -2.14 13.96
N ASP A 259 3.75 -1.69 15.19
CA ASP A 259 3.20 -2.34 16.39
C ASP A 259 1.66 -2.35 16.38
N MET A 260 1.01 -1.30 15.88
CA MET A 260 -0.46 -1.25 15.76
C MET A 260 -0.95 -2.16 14.63
N SER A 261 -0.26 -2.21 13.48
CA SER A 261 -0.58 -3.14 12.40
C SER A 261 -0.49 -4.58 12.87
N PHE A 262 0.58 -4.95 13.55
CA PHE A 262 0.76 -6.30 14.07
C PHE A 262 -0.18 -6.65 15.23
N ALA A 263 -0.54 -5.68 16.08
CA ALA A 263 -1.57 -5.87 17.09
C ALA A 263 -2.94 -6.20 16.44
N ASN A 264 -3.32 -5.46 15.39
CA ASN A 264 -4.53 -5.78 14.61
C ASN A 264 -4.45 -7.18 13.98
N GLN A 265 -3.30 -7.55 13.37
CA GLN A 265 -3.09 -8.87 12.80
C GLN A 265 -3.25 -9.97 13.84
N ALA A 266 -2.65 -9.83 15.02
CA ALA A 266 -2.72 -10.80 16.10
C ALA A 266 -4.16 -10.97 16.61
N LEU A 267 -4.84 -9.86 16.93
CA LEU A 267 -6.20 -9.88 17.46
C LEU A 267 -7.23 -10.33 16.41
N CYS A 268 -7.06 -9.95 15.15
CA CYS A 268 -7.91 -10.44 14.07
C CYS A 268 -7.67 -11.91 13.75
N SER A 269 -6.45 -12.41 13.90
CA SER A 269 -6.17 -13.85 13.78
C SER A 269 -6.83 -14.65 14.91
N GLU A 270 -6.81 -14.14 16.13
CA GLU A 270 -7.53 -14.75 17.26
C GLU A 270 -9.05 -14.71 17.03
N TYR A 271 -9.58 -13.58 16.59
CA TYR A 271 -11.00 -13.43 16.21
C TYR A 271 -11.39 -14.45 15.14
N MET A 272 -10.57 -14.57 14.10
CA MET A 272 -10.80 -15.51 12.99
C MET A 272 -10.74 -16.96 13.46
N TRP A 273 -9.80 -17.29 14.35
CA TRP A 273 -9.73 -18.64 14.94
C TRP A 273 -11.00 -19.00 15.70
N LYS A 274 -11.56 -18.08 16.47
CA LYS A 274 -12.77 -18.29 17.30
C LYS A 274 -14.05 -18.32 16.47
N ASN A 275 -14.13 -17.54 15.38
CA ASN A 275 -15.38 -17.23 14.67
C ASN A 275 -15.40 -17.69 13.21
N GLY A 276 -14.25 -17.88 12.55
CA GLY A 276 -14.16 -18.03 11.10
C GLY A 276 -15.03 -19.15 10.51
N ARG A 277 -15.18 -20.27 11.22
CA ARG A 277 -16.07 -21.37 10.77
C ARG A 277 -17.56 -21.01 10.73
N LYS A 278 -17.97 -19.94 11.42
CA LYS A 278 -19.36 -19.46 11.47
C LYS A 278 -19.60 -18.30 10.48
N LEU A 279 -18.53 -17.71 9.97
CA LEU A 279 -18.59 -16.58 9.05
C LEU A 279 -18.83 -17.06 7.62
N GLN A 280 -19.51 -16.22 6.85
CA GLN A 280 -19.63 -16.41 5.40
C GLN A 280 -18.27 -16.15 4.73
N LYS A 281 -18.09 -16.68 3.52
CA LYS A 281 -16.87 -16.50 2.73
C LYS A 281 -16.84 -15.10 2.10
N MET A 282 -16.49 -14.10 2.90
CA MET A 282 -16.51 -12.68 2.55
C MET A 282 -15.28 -11.99 3.09
N VAL A 283 -15.03 -10.77 2.64
CA VAL A 283 -14.01 -9.86 3.18
C VAL A 283 -14.67 -8.99 4.24
N TYR A 284 -14.25 -9.15 5.48
CA TYR A 284 -14.78 -8.43 6.63
C TYR A 284 -13.88 -7.25 7.01
N SER A 285 -14.48 -6.17 7.47
CA SER A 285 -13.75 -5.13 8.18
C SER A 285 -13.27 -5.65 9.53
N VAL A 286 -12.23 -5.03 10.08
CA VAL A 286 -11.80 -5.29 11.47
C VAL A 286 -12.96 -4.98 12.42
N PRO A 287 -13.28 -5.87 13.37
CA PRO A 287 -14.27 -5.56 14.41
C PRO A 287 -13.90 -4.26 15.12
N LYS A 288 -14.88 -3.38 15.30
CA LYS A 288 -14.68 -2.04 15.88
C LYS A 288 -13.99 -2.11 17.24
N GLU A 289 -14.36 -3.08 18.06
CA GLU A 289 -13.80 -3.29 19.38
C GLU A 289 -12.30 -3.63 19.35
N ILE A 290 -11.84 -4.31 18.31
CA ILE A 290 -10.41 -4.62 18.11
C ILE A 290 -9.66 -3.33 17.79
N ASP A 291 -10.14 -2.56 16.81
CA ASP A 291 -9.51 -1.32 16.38
C ASP A 291 -9.45 -0.29 17.52
N GLU A 292 -10.54 -0.10 18.25
CA GLU A 292 -10.60 0.75 19.45
C GLU A 292 -9.65 0.27 20.56
N ASN A 293 -9.56 -1.04 20.79
CA ASN A 293 -8.64 -1.60 21.78
C ASN A 293 -7.18 -1.36 21.42
N VAL A 294 -6.80 -1.54 20.14
CA VAL A 294 -5.45 -1.25 19.65
C VAL A 294 -5.09 0.22 19.88
N SER A 295 -6.01 1.15 19.57
CA SER A 295 -5.78 2.59 19.78
C SER A 295 -5.60 2.92 21.27
N PHE A 296 -6.42 2.32 22.14
CA PHE A 296 -6.34 2.53 23.57
C PHE A 296 -5.03 1.98 24.16
N LEU A 297 -4.63 0.77 23.78
CA LEU A 297 -3.36 0.17 24.19
C LEU A 297 -2.17 1.03 23.74
N LYS A 298 -2.20 1.55 22.51
CA LYS A 298 -1.14 2.44 22.02
C LYS A 298 -1.03 3.71 22.87
N LEU A 299 -2.15 4.36 23.19
CA LEU A 299 -2.17 5.53 24.07
C LEU A 299 -1.61 5.22 25.47
N GLN A 300 -1.97 4.06 26.04
CA GLN A 300 -1.42 3.61 27.32
C GLN A 300 0.11 3.42 27.26
N CYS A 301 0.61 2.76 26.20
CA CYS A 301 2.07 2.57 26.02
C CYS A 301 2.82 3.90 25.90
N LEU A 302 2.17 4.92 25.34
CA LEU A 302 2.72 6.29 25.24
C LEU A 302 2.54 7.11 26.54
N GLY A 303 1.89 6.57 27.57
CA GLY A 303 1.59 7.30 28.82
C GLY A 303 0.54 8.40 28.65
N ILE A 304 -0.22 8.39 27.55
CA ILE A 304 -1.20 9.43 27.21
C ILE A 304 -2.55 9.09 27.86
N LYS A 305 -3.10 10.05 28.61
CA LYS A 305 -4.46 9.98 29.14
C LYS A 305 -5.36 10.91 28.34
N ILE A 306 -6.55 10.43 28.00
CA ILE A 306 -7.59 11.20 27.31
C ILE A 306 -8.81 11.39 28.20
N ASP A 307 -9.65 12.37 27.87
CA ASP A 307 -10.89 12.64 28.57
C ASP A 307 -11.90 11.49 28.43
N LYS A 308 -12.81 11.41 29.38
CA LYS A 308 -13.94 10.47 29.38
C LYS A 308 -15.24 11.24 29.40
N LEU A 309 -16.19 10.81 28.59
CA LEU A 309 -17.53 11.38 28.60
C LEU A 309 -18.18 11.21 29.97
N THR A 310 -18.77 12.28 30.51
CA THR A 310 -19.62 12.23 31.69
C THR A 310 -20.89 11.43 31.42
N ALA A 311 -21.62 11.07 32.48
CA ALA A 311 -22.90 10.38 32.34
C ALA A 311 -23.91 11.22 31.54
N GLU A 312 -23.92 12.55 31.78
CA GLU A 312 -24.77 13.49 31.10
C GLU A 312 -24.44 13.57 29.56
N GLN A 313 -23.14 13.70 29.23
CA GLN A 313 -22.68 13.68 27.82
C GLN A 313 -23.06 12.38 27.11
N LYS A 314 -22.90 11.24 27.78
CA LYS A 314 -23.31 9.94 27.21
C LYS A 314 -24.82 9.89 26.97
N LYS A 315 -25.63 10.39 27.91
CA LYS A 315 -27.09 10.46 27.77
C LYS A 315 -27.49 11.36 26.62
N TYR A 316 -26.88 12.55 26.50
CA TYR A 316 -27.11 13.49 25.41
C TYR A 316 -26.82 12.86 24.04
N LEU A 317 -25.64 12.25 23.87
CA LEU A 317 -25.23 11.61 22.60
C LEU A 317 -26.08 10.38 22.22
N ALA A 318 -26.73 9.75 23.19
CA ALA A 318 -27.63 8.60 22.97
C ALA A 318 -29.10 9.02 22.79
N SER A 319 -29.43 10.29 22.92
CA SER A 319 -30.81 10.81 22.85
C SER A 319 -31.01 11.60 21.55
N TRP A 320 -32.14 11.38 20.89
CA TRP A 320 -32.63 12.18 19.77
C TRP A 320 -33.52 13.35 20.22
N GLU A 321 -33.98 13.32 21.50
CA GLU A 321 -34.89 14.32 22.05
C GLU A 321 -34.19 15.61 22.49
N MET A 322 -32.87 15.53 22.74
CA MET A 322 -32.05 16.68 23.15
C MET A 322 -31.13 17.07 21.99
N GLY A 323 -31.59 17.99 21.18
CA GLY A 323 -30.82 18.60 20.10
C GLY A 323 -31.22 20.09 19.94
N THR A 324 -30.31 20.88 19.38
CA THR A 324 -30.61 22.27 18.98
C THR A 324 -31.17 22.30 17.59
#